data_85141c0976e2ab5c203b42b8905ecd0d
#
_entry.id   85141c0976e2ab5c203b42b8905ecd0d
#
_cell.length_a   1.000
_cell.length_b   1.000
_cell.length_c   1.000
_cell.angle_alpha   90.00
_cell.angle_beta   90.00
_cell.angle_gamma   90.00
#
_symmetry.space_group_name_H-M   'P 1'
#
loop_
_entity.id
_entity.type
_entity.pdbx_description
1 polymer ?
#
loop_
_entity_poly.entity_id
_entity_poly.type
_entity_poly.pdbx_seq_one_letter_code
_entity_poly.pdbx_strand_id
1 'polypeptide(L)' 'EDGLFVLEHGKNNNFEEHPCFLERRIYGSVNFSFFGIQG' A
#
# COMPACT_ATOMS: atom_id res chain seq x y z
N GLU A 1 -3.14 -15.95 -10.40
CA GLU A 1 -3.65 -16.02 -9.03
C GLU A 1 -3.59 -14.62 -8.41
N ASP A 2 -4.69 -14.22 -7.81
CA ASP A 2 -4.78 -12.89 -7.20
C ASP A 2 -4.24 -12.90 -5.79
N GLY A 3 -3.60 -11.81 -5.42
CA GLY A 3 -3.06 -11.67 -4.08
C GLY A 3 -3.16 -10.24 -3.58
N LEU A 4 -2.81 -10.07 -2.33
CA LEU A 4 -2.80 -8.76 -1.69
C LEU A 4 -1.46 -8.54 -1.02
N PHE A 5 -0.85 -7.41 -1.31
CA PHE A 5 0.42 -7.02 -0.71
C PHE A 5 0.20 -5.80 0.18
N VAL A 6 0.69 -5.86 1.41
CA VAL A 6 0.56 -4.76 2.37
C VAL A 6 1.95 -4.29 2.74
N LEU A 7 2.21 -3.00 2.60
CA LEU A 7 3.50 -2.41 2.91
C LEU A 7 3.34 -1.39 4.03
N GLU A 8 4.11 -1.57 5.09
CA GLU A 8 4.16 -0.61 6.18
C GLU A 8 5.28 0.39 5.90
N HIS A 9 4.97 1.68 6.01
CA HIS A 9 5.96 2.71 5.70
C HIS A 9 5.66 3.99 6.46
N GLY A 10 6.65 4.86 6.53
CA GLY A 10 6.48 6.17 7.14
C GLY A 10 5.75 7.13 6.22
N LYS A 11 5.44 8.31 6.75
CA LYS A 11 4.63 9.27 5.99
C LYS A 11 5.41 9.99 4.90
N ASN A 12 6.73 9.80 4.84
CA ASN A 12 7.53 10.40 3.78
C ASN A 12 7.50 9.59 2.49
N ASN A 13 6.92 8.41 2.53
CA ASN A 13 6.82 7.55 1.36
C ASN A 13 5.43 7.65 0.77
N ASN A 14 5.36 7.74 -0.56
CA ASN A 14 4.09 7.83 -1.26
C ASN A 14 4.08 6.83 -2.39
N PHE A 15 3.15 5.88 -2.32
CA PHE A 15 3.04 4.82 -3.31
C PHE A 15 1.75 4.92 -4.10
N GLU A 16 1.05 6.03 -4.01
CA GLU A 16 -0.25 6.18 -4.66
C GLU A 16 -0.15 6.18 -6.18
N GLU A 17 1.02 6.44 -6.72
CA GLU A 17 1.23 6.40 -8.16
C GLU A 17 1.56 5.01 -8.69
N HIS A 18 1.74 4.06 -7.79
CA HIS A 18 2.03 2.69 -8.20
C HIS A 18 0.81 2.09 -8.90
N PRO A 19 1.00 1.42 -10.06
CA PRO A 19 -0.16 0.91 -10.82
C PRO A 19 -1.01 -0.10 -10.07
N CYS A 20 -0.45 -0.79 -9.10
CA CYS A 20 -1.19 -1.80 -8.34
C CYS A 20 -1.72 -1.26 -7.01
N PHE A 21 -1.55 0.02 -6.75
CA PHE A 21 -1.98 0.63 -5.50
C PHE A 21 -3.51 0.56 -5.38
N LEU A 22 -3.99 0.14 -4.21
CA LEU A 22 -5.43 0.05 -3.94
C LEU A 22 -5.88 1.13 -2.98
N GLU A 23 -5.30 1.16 -1.78
CA GLU A 23 -5.70 2.14 -0.79
C GLU A 23 -4.60 2.30 0.24
N ARG A 24 -4.69 3.37 1.01
CA ARG A 24 -3.76 3.64 2.10
C ARG A 24 -4.55 3.85 3.38
N ARG A 25 -4.08 3.26 4.46
CA ARG A 25 -4.65 3.46 5.78
C ARG A 25 -3.57 3.97 6.71
N ILE A 26 -3.96 4.89 7.60
CA ILE A 26 -3.04 5.53 8.51
C ILE A 26 -3.45 5.21 9.94
N TYR A 27 -2.50 4.69 10.70
CA TYR A 27 -2.69 4.38 12.10
C TYR A 27 -1.60 5.08 12.89
N GLY A 28 -1.97 6.18 13.58
CA GLY A 28 -0.98 6.98 14.29
C GLY A 28 0.00 7.60 13.32
N SER A 29 1.29 7.27 13.47
CA SER A 29 2.32 7.77 12.57
C SER A 29 2.76 6.72 11.56
N VAL A 30 2.02 5.61 11.46
CA VAL A 30 2.36 4.52 10.56
C VAL A 30 1.36 4.46 9.42
N ASN A 31 1.86 4.27 8.21
CA ASN A 31 1.03 4.13 7.03
C ASN A 31 1.10 2.70 6.51
N PHE A 32 -0.06 2.21 6.05
CA PHE A 32 -0.14 0.91 5.40
C PHE A 32 -0.70 1.11 4.02
N SER A 33 0.08 0.75 3.01
CA SER A 33 -0.38 0.81 1.62
C SER A 33 -0.72 -0.58 1.14
N PHE A 34 -1.85 -0.70 0.47
CA PHE A 34 -2.38 -1.98 -0.01
C PHE A 34 -2.29 -2.03 -1.51
N PHE A 35 -1.76 -3.12 -2.03
CA PHE A 35 -1.56 -3.30 -3.47
C PHE A 35 -2.20 -4.59 -3.92
N GLY A 36 -2.84 -4.57 -5.09
CA GLY A 36 -3.37 -5.77 -5.70
C GLY A 36 -2.32 -6.45 -6.56
N ILE A 37 -2.23 -7.76 -6.42
CA ILE A 37 -1.29 -8.56 -7.20
C ILE A 37 -2.08 -9.57 -8.00
N GLN A 38 -1.80 -9.63 -9.30
CA GLN A 38 -2.41 -10.59 -10.19
C GLN A 38 -1.33 -11.47 -10.80
N GLY A 39 -1.48 -12.77 -10.63
CA GLY A 39 -0.50 -13.71 -11.13
C GLY A 39 -0.97 -14.53 -12.28
#